data_d372a4dce7cf07489c686abfb4d1748c
#
_entry.id   d372a4dce7cf07489c686abfb4d1748c
#
_cell.length_a   1.000
_cell.length_b   1.000
_cell.length_c   1.000
_cell.angle_alpha   90.00
_cell.angle_beta   90.00
_cell.angle_gamma   90.00
#
_symmetry.space_group_name_H-M   'P 1'
#
loop_
_entity.id
_entity.type
_entity.pdbx_description
1 polymer ?
#
loop_
_entity_poly.entity_id
_entity_poly.type
_entity_poly.pdbx_seq_one_letter_code
_entity_poly.pdbx_strand_id
1 'polypeptide(L)'
;MIVDRQGRRFRNLRISLTSACNYACTYCVPNGKRLVAAQDELSAEAMARGVAYLIEAAGIDRLRITGGEPLVSPKLEAFMGAVGQMGLSDISLTTNGQLLARKLPLLVDAGLKRINVSLDTLDADAFRSIARGGDLATVLDGMDQARAAGIKIKVNMVPLRGQNLDQVMPLLDYCLERGYELRFIELMRMGHLAKDSNAFLQQFVSLQQLLSLIGEHHEYLQANAPVDATAVRYEVPGKGFFGVIANESVPFCRTCSRLRLSSTGWLHGCLSSSNRHYVGDLLDQPRHQALPALQGLLMKALGDKQEVAFSGGATIMKIIGG
;
A
#
# COMPACT_ATOMS: atom_id res chain seq x y z
N MET A 1 19.25 16.22 -8.08
CA MET A 1 18.27 15.12 -8.14
C MET A 1 19.02 13.80 -8.02
N ILE A 2 18.62 12.92 -7.08
CA ILE A 2 19.29 11.63 -6.83
C ILE A 2 18.72 10.59 -7.78
N VAL A 3 19.56 9.96 -8.62
CA VAL A 3 19.18 8.99 -9.64
C VAL A 3 20.16 7.81 -9.57
N ASP A 4 19.69 6.57 -9.72
CA ASP A 4 20.57 5.40 -9.79
C ASP A 4 21.05 5.09 -11.22
N ARG A 5 21.87 4.03 -11.36
CA ARG A 5 22.42 3.61 -12.66
C ARG A 5 21.36 3.18 -13.68
N GLN A 6 20.12 2.89 -13.24
CA GLN A 6 18.98 2.52 -14.09
C GLN A 6 18.07 3.71 -14.40
N GLY A 7 18.44 4.92 -14.01
CA GLY A 7 17.63 6.12 -14.17
C GLY A 7 16.45 6.22 -13.19
N ARG A 8 16.38 5.35 -12.16
CA ARG A 8 15.32 5.42 -11.15
C ARG A 8 15.58 6.54 -10.17
N ARG A 9 14.50 7.18 -9.74
CA ARG A 9 14.48 8.17 -8.67
C ARG A 9 13.31 7.90 -7.73
N PHE A 10 13.39 8.41 -6.53
CA PHE A 10 12.26 8.41 -5.63
C PHE A 10 11.26 9.52 -6.01
N ARG A 11 10.02 9.16 -6.25
CA ARG A 11 8.89 10.06 -6.48
C ARG A 11 7.72 9.77 -5.56
N ASN A 12 7.56 8.50 -5.21
CA ASN A 12 6.44 8.00 -4.45
C ASN A 12 6.90 7.65 -3.03
N LEU A 13 6.49 8.40 -2.04
CA LEU A 13 6.72 8.09 -0.63
C LEU A 13 5.53 7.30 -0.09
N ARG A 14 5.80 6.15 0.53
CA ARG A 14 4.84 5.44 1.37
C ARG A 14 5.22 5.64 2.83
N ILE A 15 4.25 6.05 3.65
CA ILE A 15 4.44 6.22 5.09
C ILE A 15 3.61 5.19 5.83
N SER A 16 4.25 4.45 6.74
CA SER A 16 3.55 3.69 7.77
C SER A 16 3.27 4.62 8.94
N LEU A 17 2.03 5.10 9.07
CA LEU A 17 1.66 6.04 10.12
C LEU A 17 1.69 5.40 11.51
N THR A 18 1.42 4.10 11.58
CA THR A 18 1.50 3.27 12.79
C THR A 18 1.71 1.81 12.42
N SER A 19 2.31 1.03 13.29
CA SER A 19 2.37 -0.43 13.16
C SER A 19 1.07 -1.11 13.62
N ALA A 20 0.23 -0.43 14.41
CA ALA A 20 -1.03 -0.98 14.92
C ALA A 20 -2.03 -1.29 13.81
N CYS A 21 -2.78 -2.38 13.99
CA CYS A 21 -3.87 -2.75 13.09
C CYS A 21 -5.01 -3.41 13.87
N ASN A 22 -6.24 -3.03 13.55
CA ASN A 22 -7.45 -3.64 14.11
C ASN A 22 -7.81 -5.00 13.49
N TYR A 23 -7.10 -5.44 12.40
CA TYR A 23 -7.21 -6.76 11.79
C TYR A 23 -5.95 -7.60 11.99
N ALA A 24 -6.09 -8.92 11.81
CA ALA A 24 -5.01 -9.89 11.85
C ALA A 24 -5.08 -10.86 10.65
N CYS A 25 -5.15 -10.30 9.42
CA CYS A 25 -5.36 -11.07 8.19
C CYS A 25 -4.41 -12.25 8.07
N THR A 26 -4.91 -13.38 7.56
CA THR A 26 -4.22 -14.68 7.51
C THR A 26 -2.87 -14.62 6.81
N TYR A 27 -2.79 -13.92 5.69
CA TYR A 27 -1.56 -13.75 4.90
C TYR A 27 -0.59 -12.72 5.49
N CYS A 28 -1.03 -11.90 6.44
CA CYS A 28 -0.22 -10.84 7.03
C CYS A 28 0.32 -11.22 8.42
N VAL A 29 -0.52 -11.81 9.28
CA VAL A 29 -0.21 -12.16 10.68
C VAL A 29 -0.68 -13.60 10.96
N PRO A 30 0.17 -14.60 10.73
CA PRO A 30 -0.23 -16.02 10.76
C PRO A 30 -0.74 -16.48 12.12
N ASN A 31 -0.19 -15.93 13.20
CA ASN A 31 -0.57 -16.31 14.58
C ASN A 31 -1.88 -15.66 15.06
N GLY A 32 -2.56 -14.88 14.23
CA GLY A 32 -3.81 -14.20 14.57
C GLY A 32 -3.70 -13.07 15.61
N LYS A 33 -2.50 -12.74 16.09
CA LYS A 33 -2.32 -11.66 17.06
C LYS A 33 -2.31 -10.31 16.33
N ARG A 34 -3.21 -9.41 16.73
CA ARG A 34 -3.22 -8.05 16.19
C ARG A 34 -1.91 -7.32 16.51
N LEU A 35 -1.43 -6.57 15.55
CA LEU A 35 -0.26 -5.72 15.77
C LEU A 35 -0.67 -4.50 16.60
N VAL A 36 0.18 -4.14 17.55
CA VAL A 36 0.06 -2.94 18.39
C VAL A 36 1.05 -1.86 17.91
N ALA A 37 0.84 -0.62 18.31
CA ALA A 37 1.77 0.46 18.01
C ALA A 37 3.13 0.16 18.68
N ALA A 38 4.22 0.44 17.97
CA ALA A 38 5.55 0.37 18.54
C ALA A 38 5.74 1.51 19.57
N GLN A 39 6.55 1.27 20.61
CA GLN A 39 6.77 2.26 21.66
C GLN A 39 7.56 3.49 21.17
N ASP A 40 8.39 3.30 20.16
CA ASP A 40 9.29 4.29 19.56
C ASP A 40 8.71 4.92 18.26
N GLU A 41 7.40 4.89 18.08
CA GLU A 41 6.79 5.56 16.92
C GLU A 41 6.99 7.08 16.99
N LEU A 42 7.42 7.64 15.85
CA LEU A 42 7.55 9.09 15.67
C LEU A 42 6.22 9.81 15.91
N SER A 43 6.29 11.07 16.39
CA SER A 43 5.12 11.94 16.50
C SER A 43 4.57 12.33 15.12
N ALA A 44 3.36 12.87 15.05
CA ALA A 44 2.77 13.37 13.80
C ALA A 44 3.63 14.48 13.18
N GLU A 45 4.15 15.39 14.01
CA GLU A 45 4.99 16.51 13.61
C GLU A 45 6.34 16.03 13.07
N ALA A 46 7.00 15.07 13.74
CA ALA A 46 8.25 14.49 13.27
C ALA A 46 8.07 13.79 11.92
N MET A 47 6.99 13.01 11.76
CA MET A 47 6.67 12.37 10.48
C MET A 47 6.39 13.40 9.38
N ALA A 48 5.64 14.48 9.67
CA ALA A 48 5.38 15.53 8.71
C ALA A 48 6.66 16.28 8.31
N ARG A 49 7.57 16.58 9.26
CA ARG A 49 8.91 17.11 8.93
C ARG A 49 9.70 16.16 8.04
N GLY A 50 9.62 14.84 8.31
CA GLY A 50 10.22 13.82 7.46
C GLY A 50 9.72 13.88 6.03
N VAL A 51 8.42 14.05 5.81
CA VAL A 51 7.84 14.25 4.47
C VAL A 51 8.41 15.50 3.82
N ALA A 52 8.42 16.65 4.52
CA ALA A 52 8.93 17.91 4.00
C ALA A 52 10.41 17.79 3.58
N TYR A 53 11.25 17.18 4.42
CA TYR A 53 12.67 16.97 4.11
C TYR A 53 12.87 16.02 2.93
N LEU A 54 12.04 14.97 2.80
CA LEU A 54 12.10 14.01 1.69
C LEU A 54 11.60 14.63 0.37
N ILE A 55 10.59 15.51 0.41
CA ILE A 55 10.17 16.30 -0.76
C ILE A 55 11.36 17.08 -1.30
N GLU A 56 12.07 17.80 -0.44
CA GLU A 56 13.19 18.64 -0.82
C GLU A 56 14.42 17.84 -1.25
N ALA A 57 14.80 16.82 -0.48
CA ALA A 57 16.03 16.05 -0.73
C ALA A 57 15.91 15.12 -1.95
N ALA A 58 14.72 14.58 -2.23
CA ALA A 58 14.51 13.55 -3.26
C ALA A 58 13.55 13.97 -4.38
N GLY A 59 12.82 15.08 -4.24
CA GLY A 59 11.77 15.46 -5.21
C GLY A 59 10.54 14.54 -5.14
N ILE A 60 10.16 14.10 -3.93
CA ILE A 60 8.93 13.38 -3.71
C ILE A 60 7.75 14.25 -4.12
N ASP A 61 6.87 13.75 -4.97
CA ASP A 61 5.67 14.46 -5.43
C ASP A 61 4.37 13.73 -5.11
N ARG A 62 4.45 12.46 -4.63
CA ARG A 62 3.28 11.65 -4.29
C ARG A 62 3.45 11.00 -2.92
N LEU A 63 2.40 11.09 -2.10
CA LEU A 63 2.36 10.50 -0.77
C LEU A 63 1.28 9.41 -0.69
N ARG A 64 1.64 8.24 -0.17
CA ARG A 64 0.69 7.22 0.23
C ARG A 64 0.79 6.93 1.70
N ILE A 65 -0.29 7.21 2.41
CA ILE A 65 -0.43 6.95 3.84
C ILE A 65 -0.92 5.53 4.01
N THR A 66 -0.19 4.75 4.79
CA THR A 66 -0.46 3.35 5.11
C THR A 66 -0.13 3.11 6.59
N GLY A 67 0.14 1.87 6.93
CA GLY A 67 0.61 1.44 8.25
C GLY A 67 0.32 -0.02 8.46
N GLY A 68 0.03 -0.40 9.69
CA GLY A 68 -0.87 -1.48 9.95
C GLY A 68 -2.24 -1.09 9.42
N GLU A 69 -2.93 -0.21 10.16
CA GLU A 69 -4.14 0.48 9.68
C GLU A 69 -4.05 1.98 10.04
N PRO A 70 -3.95 2.89 9.07
CA PRO A 70 -3.74 4.30 9.36
C PRO A 70 -4.93 4.96 10.08
N LEU A 71 -6.16 4.47 9.87
CA LEU A 71 -7.36 5.05 10.49
C LEU A 71 -7.47 4.77 12.01
N VAL A 72 -6.67 3.82 12.57
CA VAL A 72 -6.60 3.62 14.02
C VAL A 72 -5.58 4.53 14.69
N SER A 73 -4.71 5.18 13.91
CA SER A 73 -3.66 6.02 14.46
C SER A 73 -4.22 7.31 15.07
N PRO A 74 -3.89 7.65 16.32
CA PRO A 74 -4.25 8.93 16.91
C PRO A 74 -3.53 10.11 16.24
N LYS A 75 -2.46 9.86 15.49
CA LYS A 75 -1.66 10.86 14.76
C LYS A 75 -2.30 11.31 13.45
N LEU A 76 -3.34 10.60 12.96
CA LEU A 76 -3.88 10.77 11.61
C LEU A 76 -4.29 12.21 11.34
N GLU A 77 -5.04 12.83 12.24
CA GLU A 77 -5.58 14.18 12.06
C GLU A 77 -4.48 15.23 11.94
N ALA A 78 -3.59 15.29 12.91
CA ALA A 78 -2.48 16.23 12.91
C ALA A 78 -1.55 16.02 11.69
N PHE A 79 -1.28 14.75 11.35
CA PHE A 79 -0.45 14.42 10.19
C PHE A 79 -1.11 14.83 8.86
N MET A 80 -2.40 14.53 8.68
CA MET A 80 -3.15 14.91 7.47
C MET A 80 -3.21 16.43 7.29
N GLY A 81 -3.49 17.17 8.36
CA GLY A 81 -3.49 18.63 8.34
C GLY A 81 -2.15 19.23 7.90
N ALA A 82 -1.05 18.65 8.40
CA ALA A 82 0.29 19.10 8.03
C ALA A 82 0.65 18.79 6.57
N VAL A 83 0.43 17.54 6.11
CA VAL A 83 0.84 17.14 4.74
C VAL A 83 -0.08 17.71 3.65
N GLY A 84 -1.33 18.02 3.97
CA GLY A 84 -2.28 18.64 3.05
C GLY A 84 -1.81 20.01 2.51
N GLN A 85 -0.95 20.71 3.26
CA GLN A 85 -0.40 22.02 2.90
C GLN A 85 0.93 21.95 2.12
N MET A 86 1.48 20.75 1.85
CA MET A 86 2.83 20.61 1.28
C MET A 86 2.89 20.67 -0.25
N GLY A 87 1.78 20.89 -0.95
CA GLY A 87 1.74 21.02 -2.41
C GLY A 87 2.04 19.72 -3.17
N LEU A 88 1.82 18.56 -2.54
CA LEU A 88 1.98 17.26 -3.19
C LEU A 88 0.95 17.07 -4.31
N SER A 89 1.36 16.48 -5.43
CA SER A 89 0.49 16.25 -6.59
C SER A 89 -0.58 15.18 -6.34
N ASP A 90 -0.30 14.23 -5.44
CA ASP A 90 -1.23 13.16 -5.07
C ASP A 90 -1.01 12.72 -3.62
N ILE A 91 -2.06 12.81 -2.81
CA ILE A 91 -2.10 12.20 -1.48
C ILE A 91 -3.16 11.10 -1.51
N SER A 92 -2.78 9.91 -1.11
CA SER A 92 -3.68 8.76 -1.06
C SER A 92 -3.53 7.97 0.23
N LEU A 93 -4.62 7.36 0.67
CA LEU A 93 -4.68 6.49 1.83
C LEU A 93 -4.88 5.04 1.40
N THR A 94 -4.26 4.09 2.10
CA THR A 94 -4.59 2.66 2.01
C THR A 94 -5.12 2.21 3.35
N THR A 95 -6.31 1.62 3.38
CA THR A 95 -7.04 1.26 4.60
C THR A 95 -7.80 -0.06 4.42
N ASN A 96 -8.09 -0.74 5.52
CA ASN A 96 -9.03 -1.85 5.54
C ASN A 96 -10.52 -1.42 5.56
N GLY A 97 -10.78 -0.12 5.60
CA GLY A 97 -12.10 0.47 5.48
C GLY A 97 -12.96 0.44 6.75
N GLN A 98 -12.61 -0.31 7.80
CA GLN A 98 -13.46 -0.49 8.98
C GLN A 98 -13.84 0.80 9.72
N LEU A 99 -12.97 1.79 9.67
CA LEU A 99 -13.21 3.09 10.30
C LEU A 99 -13.47 4.20 9.28
N LEU A 100 -13.68 3.85 8.01
CA LEU A 100 -13.74 4.81 6.92
C LEU A 100 -14.90 5.80 7.09
N ALA A 101 -16.13 5.34 7.31
CA ALA A 101 -17.28 6.19 7.52
C ALA A 101 -17.05 7.17 8.68
N ARG A 102 -16.54 6.68 9.82
CA ARG A 102 -16.29 7.52 11.00
C ARG A 102 -15.22 8.60 10.77
N LYS A 103 -14.21 8.30 9.95
CA LYS A 103 -13.08 9.21 9.67
C LYS A 103 -13.27 10.03 8.41
N LEU A 104 -14.33 9.80 7.66
CA LEU A 104 -14.58 10.43 6.37
C LEU A 104 -14.60 11.96 6.42
N PRO A 105 -15.27 12.63 7.38
CA PRO A 105 -15.24 14.09 7.46
C PRO A 105 -13.82 14.65 7.53
N LEU A 106 -12.99 14.11 8.43
CA LEU A 106 -11.59 14.50 8.57
C LEU A 106 -10.80 14.31 7.27
N LEU A 107 -11.02 13.21 6.55
CA LEU A 107 -10.30 12.92 5.30
C LEU A 107 -10.72 13.87 4.17
N VAL A 108 -11.99 14.23 4.11
CA VAL A 108 -12.54 15.22 3.15
C VAL A 108 -11.98 16.61 3.45
N ASP A 109 -12.02 17.04 4.71
CA ASP A 109 -11.51 18.35 5.15
C ASP A 109 -10.01 18.50 4.89
N ALA A 110 -9.25 17.40 5.04
CA ALA A 110 -7.82 17.34 4.67
C ALA A 110 -7.58 17.28 3.15
N GLY A 111 -8.60 17.33 2.32
CA GLY A 111 -8.51 17.37 0.86
C GLY A 111 -8.12 16.03 0.22
N LEU A 112 -8.36 14.89 0.89
CA LEU A 112 -8.05 13.58 0.34
C LEU A 112 -8.93 13.29 -0.89
N LYS A 113 -8.30 13.00 -2.03
CA LYS A 113 -8.99 12.77 -3.30
C LYS A 113 -9.17 11.29 -3.64
N ARG A 114 -8.38 10.41 -3.02
CA ARG A 114 -8.32 9.00 -3.41
C ARG A 114 -7.99 8.08 -2.24
N ILE A 115 -8.74 6.98 -2.15
CA ILE A 115 -8.55 5.92 -1.16
C ILE A 115 -8.33 4.58 -1.86
N ASN A 116 -7.46 3.74 -1.29
CA ASN A 116 -7.37 2.33 -1.66
C ASN A 116 -7.92 1.52 -0.48
N VAL A 117 -9.00 0.77 -0.72
CA VAL A 117 -9.61 -0.10 0.30
C VAL A 117 -9.12 -1.53 0.07
N SER A 118 -8.59 -2.16 1.11
CA SER A 118 -8.24 -3.58 1.09
C SER A 118 -9.49 -4.40 1.41
N LEU A 119 -9.98 -5.14 0.41
CA LEU A 119 -11.18 -5.96 0.52
C LEU A 119 -10.97 -7.24 -0.28
N ASP A 120 -10.96 -8.37 0.41
CA ASP A 120 -10.57 -9.67 -0.15
C ASP A 120 -11.77 -10.55 -0.55
N THR A 121 -13.01 -10.14 -0.22
CA THR A 121 -14.22 -10.92 -0.47
C THR A 121 -15.48 -10.07 -0.22
N LEU A 122 -16.60 -10.46 -0.84
CA LEU A 122 -17.97 -9.96 -0.55
C LEU A 122 -18.79 -10.94 0.29
N ASP A 123 -18.24 -12.10 0.64
CA ASP A 123 -18.84 -13.04 1.56
C ASP A 123 -18.48 -12.71 3.00
N ALA A 124 -19.46 -12.55 3.89
CA ALA A 124 -19.25 -12.10 5.26
C ALA A 124 -18.50 -13.12 6.13
N ASP A 125 -18.66 -14.42 5.87
CA ASP A 125 -17.98 -15.48 6.63
C ASP A 125 -16.53 -15.61 6.18
N ALA A 126 -16.28 -15.57 4.87
CA ALA A 126 -14.95 -15.52 4.30
C ALA A 126 -14.20 -14.24 4.77
N PHE A 127 -14.90 -13.09 4.82
CA PHE A 127 -14.32 -11.85 5.33
C PHE A 127 -13.85 -12.01 6.77
N ARG A 128 -14.70 -12.53 7.67
CA ARG A 128 -14.33 -12.77 9.07
C ARG A 128 -13.18 -13.76 9.22
N SER A 129 -13.16 -14.78 8.38
CA SER A 129 -12.11 -15.80 8.38
C SER A 129 -10.76 -15.22 7.94
N ILE A 130 -10.72 -14.42 6.86
CA ILE A 130 -9.49 -13.85 6.30
C ILE A 130 -8.99 -12.69 7.16
N ALA A 131 -9.85 -11.70 7.46
CA ALA A 131 -9.48 -10.49 8.19
C ALA A 131 -9.25 -10.73 9.68
N ARG A 132 -9.85 -11.78 10.24
CA ARG A 132 -9.86 -12.11 11.68
C ARG A 132 -10.29 -10.92 12.55
N GLY A 133 -11.22 -10.15 12.03
CA GLY A 133 -11.80 -8.97 12.70
C GLY A 133 -12.64 -8.14 11.75
N GLY A 134 -13.38 -7.21 12.32
CA GLY A 134 -14.20 -6.27 11.58
C GLY A 134 -15.54 -6.84 11.10
N ASP A 135 -16.22 -6.01 10.33
CA ASP A 135 -17.53 -6.27 9.76
C ASP A 135 -17.57 -5.78 8.31
N LEU A 136 -17.96 -6.66 7.39
CA LEU A 136 -18.01 -6.38 5.95
C LEU A 136 -19.01 -5.26 5.62
N ALA A 137 -20.21 -5.28 6.22
CA ALA A 137 -21.24 -4.30 5.95
C ALA A 137 -20.77 -2.87 6.29
N THR A 138 -20.04 -2.72 7.40
CA THR A 138 -19.41 -1.45 7.81
C THR A 138 -18.37 -0.96 6.78
N VAL A 139 -17.59 -1.87 6.19
CA VAL A 139 -16.60 -1.51 5.15
C VAL A 139 -17.30 -1.03 3.89
N LEU A 140 -18.31 -1.77 3.42
CA LEU A 140 -19.07 -1.43 2.20
C LEU A 140 -19.82 -0.10 2.37
N ASP A 141 -20.46 0.14 3.51
CA ASP A 141 -21.12 1.41 3.85
C ASP A 141 -20.11 2.58 3.82
N GLY A 142 -18.94 2.40 4.44
CA GLY A 142 -17.88 3.41 4.41
C GLY A 142 -17.37 3.72 2.99
N MET A 143 -17.31 2.72 2.11
CA MET A 143 -16.97 2.92 0.71
C MET A 143 -18.06 3.70 -0.04
N ASP A 144 -19.34 3.39 0.18
CA ASP A 144 -20.44 4.11 -0.45
C ASP A 144 -20.52 5.57 0.01
N GLN A 145 -20.31 5.84 1.29
CA GLN A 145 -20.21 7.21 1.83
C GLN A 145 -19.03 7.98 1.24
N ALA A 146 -17.85 7.34 1.12
CA ALA A 146 -16.67 7.97 0.53
C ALA A 146 -16.87 8.30 -0.95
N ARG A 147 -17.55 7.42 -1.71
CA ARG A 147 -17.93 7.66 -3.09
C ARG A 147 -18.91 8.83 -3.21
N ALA A 148 -19.93 8.88 -2.35
CA ALA A 148 -20.90 9.98 -2.30
C ALA A 148 -20.22 11.33 -1.97
N ALA A 149 -19.14 11.32 -1.17
CA ALA A 149 -18.30 12.48 -0.90
C ALA A 149 -17.32 12.86 -2.03
N GLY A 150 -17.37 12.18 -3.19
CA GLY A 150 -16.52 12.45 -4.35
C GLY A 150 -15.10 11.89 -4.26
N ILE A 151 -14.81 11.03 -3.30
CA ILE A 151 -13.49 10.38 -3.17
C ILE A 151 -13.40 9.22 -4.16
N LYS A 152 -12.34 9.18 -4.96
CA LYS A 152 -12.05 8.07 -5.87
C LYS A 152 -11.62 6.84 -5.10
N ILE A 153 -12.27 5.71 -5.34
CA ILE A 153 -11.98 4.45 -4.67
C ILE A 153 -11.27 3.50 -5.62
N LYS A 154 -10.21 2.89 -5.12
CA LYS A 154 -9.62 1.68 -5.69
C LYS A 154 -9.72 0.56 -4.65
N VAL A 155 -10.04 -0.62 -5.09
CA VAL A 155 -10.10 -1.81 -4.22
C VAL A 155 -8.85 -2.65 -4.45
N ASN A 156 -8.25 -3.14 -3.38
CA ASN A 156 -7.15 -4.10 -3.45
C ASN A 156 -7.63 -5.45 -2.91
N MET A 157 -7.41 -6.51 -3.67
CA MET A 157 -7.67 -7.89 -3.26
C MET A 157 -6.38 -8.70 -3.35
N VAL A 158 -6.10 -9.54 -2.39
CA VAL A 158 -5.09 -10.59 -2.48
C VAL A 158 -5.80 -11.92 -2.78
N PRO A 159 -5.76 -12.42 -4.03
CA PRO A 159 -6.35 -13.72 -4.37
C PRO A 159 -5.56 -14.84 -3.69
N LEU A 160 -6.26 -15.71 -2.97
CA LEU A 160 -5.68 -16.82 -2.21
C LEU A 160 -6.39 -18.12 -2.58
N ARG A 161 -5.66 -19.08 -3.12
CA ARG A 161 -6.19 -20.42 -3.39
C ARG A 161 -6.70 -21.05 -2.09
N GLY A 162 -7.90 -21.63 -2.14
CA GLY A 162 -8.53 -22.26 -0.99
C GLY A 162 -9.11 -21.31 0.07
N GLN A 163 -9.11 -20.00 -0.17
CA GLN A 163 -9.70 -19.03 0.76
C GLN A 163 -10.72 -18.08 0.10
N ASN A 164 -10.37 -17.45 -1.04
CA ASN A 164 -11.21 -16.44 -1.69
C ASN A 164 -11.09 -16.41 -3.22
N LEU A 165 -10.56 -17.46 -3.85
CA LEU A 165 -10.41 -17.47 -5.30
C LEU A 165 -11.77 -17.42 -6.02
N ASP A 166 -12.82 -17.98 -5.43
CA ASP A 166 -14.21 -17.90 -5.87
C ASP A 166 -14.78 -16.48 -5.80
N GLN A 167 -14.16 -15.59 -5.03
CA GLN A 167 -14.58 -14.19 -4.86
C GLN A 167 -13.96 -13.24 -5.89
N VAL A 168 -13.06 -13.73 -6.74
CA VAL A 168 -12.40 -12.92 -7.78
C VAL A 168 -13.44 -12.28 -8.70
N MET A 169 -14.37 -13.08 -9.24
CA MET A 169 -15.39 -12.58 -10.16
C MET A 169 -16.46 -11.75 -9.46
N PRO A 170 -17.08 -12.18 -8.35
CA PRO A 170 -18.04 -11.35 -7.62
C PRO A 170 -17.48 -9.97 -7.25
N LEU A 171 -16.23 -9.91 -6.76
CA LEU A 171 -15.63 -8.63 -6.38
C LEU A 171 -15.26 -7.77 -7.59
N LEU A 172 -14.86 -8.38 -8.71
CA LEU A 172 -14.60 -7.65 -9.96
C LEU A 172 -15.88 -7.00 -10.47
N ASP A 173 -16.96 -7.76 -10.58
CA ASP A 173 -18.27 -7.27 -11.05
C ASP A 173 -18.80 -6.15 -10.13
N TYR A 174 -18.74 -6.35 -8.82
CA TYR A 174 -19.09 -5.32 -7.84
C TYR A 174 -18.32 -4.01 -8.06
N CYS A 175 -17.01 -4.11 -8.33
CA CYS A 175 -16.17 -2.93 -8.58
C CYS A 175 -16.50 -2.26 -9.90
N LEU A 176 -16.69 -3.03 -10.97
CA LEU A 176 -17.03 -2.51 -12.29
C LEU A 176 -18.39 -1.78 -12.27
N GLU A 177 -19.42 -2.34 -11.63
CA GLU A 177 -20.75 -1.73 -11.49
C GLU A 177 -20.71 -0.39 -10.75
N ARG A 178 -19.78 -0.22 -9.80
CA ARG A 178 -19.63 1.00 -9.00
C ARG A 178 -18.60 1.99 -9.54
N GLY A 179 -17.94 1.66 -10.66
CA GLY A 179 -16.86 2.46 -11.24
C GLY A 179 -15.59 2.48 -10.40
N TYR A 180 -15.38 1.44 -9.55
CA TYR A 180 -14.14 1.26 -8.81
C TYR A 180 -13.12 0.51 -9.69
N GLU A 181 -11.83 0.84 -9.54
CA GLU A 181 -10.75 0.06 -10.14
C GLU A 181 -10.30 -1.02 -9.16
N LEU A 182 -10.61 -2.30 -9.43
CA LEU A 182 -10.09 -3.42 -8.65
C LEU A 182 -8.63 -3.68 -9.02
N ARG A 183 -7.79 -3.91 -8.00
CA ARG A 183 -6.40 -4.34 -8.17
C ARG A 183 -6.16 -5.63 -7.42
N PHE A 184 -5.91 -6.66 -8.16
CA PHE A 184 -5.44 -7.93 -7.63
C PHE A 184 -3.95 -7.80 -7.29
N ILE A 185 -3.55 -8.25 -6.12
CA ILE A 185 -2.16 -8.25 -5.67
C ILE A 185 -1.73 -9.70 -5.50
N GLU A 186 -0.75 -10.15 -6.27
CA GLU A 186 -0.18 -11.48 -6.04
C GLU A 186 0.33 -11.61 -4.61
N LEU A 187 0.05 -12.75 -4.00
CA LEU A 187 0.61 -13.10 -2.69
C LEU A 187 2.13 -13.01 -2.75
N MET A 188 2.73 -12.32 -1.78
CA MET A 188 4.18 -12.08 -1.77
C MET A 188 4.88 -13.00 -0.78
N ARG A 189 6.07 -13.48 -1.12
CA ARG A 189 6.95 -14.22 -0.21
C ARG A 189 7.53 -13.31 0.87
N MET A 190 6.70 -12.88 1.82
CA MET A 190 7.11 -11.99 2.90
C MET A 190 6.75 -12.55 4.27
N GLY A 191 7.49 -12.12 5.29
CA GLY A 191 7.25 -12.53 6.66
C GLY A 191 7.34 -14.05 6.82
N HIS A 192 6.28 -14.69 7.29
CA HIS A 192 6.21 -16.14 7.47
C HIS A 192 6.25 -16.92 6.14
N LEU A 193 5.65 -16.38 5.08
CA LEU A 193 5.64 -17.00 3.74
C LEU A 193 7.02 -16.99 3.06
N ALA A 194 7.95 -16.15 3.50
CA ALA A 194 9.33 -16.21 3.08
C ALA A 194 10.08 -17.44 3.65
N LYS A 195 9.59 -17.95 4.80
CA LYS A 195 10.18 -19.10 5.51
C LYS A 195 9.50 -20.43 5.16
N ASP A 196 8.26 -20.39 4.69
CA ASP A 196 7.47 -21.56 4.35
C ASP A 196 7.02 -21.49 2.88
N SER A 197 7.87 -22.05 2.01
CA SER A 197 7.60 -22.09 0.57
C SER A 197 6.39 -22.96 0.22
N ASN A 198 6.10 -24.00 0.99
CA ASN A 198 4.92 -24.86 0.74
C ASN A 198 3.64 -24.10 1.04
N ALA A 199 3.55 -23.41 2.18
CA ALA A 199 2.39 -22.58 2.53
C ALA A 199 2.19 -21.46 1.50
N PHE A 200 3.26 -20.89 0.96
CA PHE A 200 3.18 -19.91 -0.12
C PHE A 200 2.60 -20.53 -1.39
N LEU A 201 3.15 -21.63 -1.89
CA LEU A 201 2.76 -22.26 -3.15
C LEU A 201 1.31 -22.79 -3.12
N GLN A 202 0.85 -23.28 -1.97
CA GLN A 202 -0.53 -23.74 -1.80
C GLN A 202 -1.57 -22.62 -1.95
N GLN A 203 -1.20 -21.39 -1.63
CA GLN A 203 -2.10 -20.25 -1.66
C GLN A 203 -1.91 -19.33 -2.87
N PHE A 204 -0.75 -19.39 -3.52
CA PHE A 204 -0.37 -18.48 -4.59
C PHE A 204 -1.23 -18.64 -5.84
N VAL A 205 -1.69 -17.53 -6.39
CA VAL A 205 -2.40 -17.41 -7.66
C VAL A 205 -1.60 -16.47 -8.56
N SER A 206 -1.10 -16.99 -9.70
CA SER A 206 -0.29 -16.21 -10.63
C SER A 206 -1.13 -15.27 -11.49
N LEU A 207 -0.48 -14.25 -12.09
CA LEU A 207 -1.08 -13.38 -13.09
C LEU A 207 -1.81 -14.18 -14.19
N GLN A 208 -1.16 -15.22 -14.73
CA GLN A 208 -1.74 -16.02 -15.81
C GLN A 208 -3.02 -16.75 -15.36
N GLN A 209 -3.00 -17.38 -14.17
CA GLN A 209 -4.18 -18.06 -13.63
C GLN A 209 -5.32 -17.08 -13.39
N LEU A 210 -5.03 -15.90 -12.87
CA LEU A 210 -6.03 -14.87 -12.63
C LEU A 210 -6.64 -14.35 -13.95
N LEU A 211 -5.80 -14.08 -14.95
CA LEU A 211 -6.26 -13.62 -16.25
C LEU A 211 -7.07 -14.69 -16.99
N SER A 212 -6.71 -15.97 -16.87
CA SER A 212 -7.53 -17.08 -17.40
C SER A 212 -8.91 -17.11 -16.78
N LEU A 213 -9.00 -17.04 -15.43
CA LEU A 213 -10.26 -17.01 -14.71
C LEU A 213 -11.15 -15.82 -15.11
N ILE A 214 -10.58 -14.63 -15.23
CA ILE A 214 -11.33 -13.44 -15.66
C ILE A 214 -11.78 -13.58 -17.11
N GLY A 215 -10.94 -14.15 -17.98
CA GLY A 215 -11.22 -14.35 -19.41
C GLY A 215 -12.37 -15.33 -19.72
N GLU A 216 -12.74 -16.21 -18.76
CA GLU A 216 -13.91 -17.07 -18.87
C GLU A 216 -15.25 -16.29 -18.77
N HIS A 217 -15.19 -15.06 -18.19
CA HIS A 217 -16.39 -14.26 -17.88
C HIS A 217 -16.39 -12.88 -18.56
N HIS A 218 -15.23 -12.28 -18.81
CA HIS A 218 -15.08 -10.95 -19.41
C HIS A 218 -14.02 -10.94 -20.51
N GLU A 219 -14.33 -10.34 -21.63
CA GLU A 219 -13.31 -9.85 -22.55
C GLU A 219 -12.54 -8.70 -21.90
N TYR A 220 -11.23 -8.68 -22.08
CA TYR A 220 -10.38 -7.61 -21.56
C TYR A 220 -9.22 -7.32 -22.53
N LEU A 221 -8.75 -6.06 -22.51
CA LEU A 221 -7.60 -5.60 -23.27
C LEU A 221 -6.58 -4.99 -22.32
N GLN A 222 -5.29 -5.19 -22.61
CA GLN A 222 -4.27 -4.51 -21.83
C GLN A 222 -4.30 -3.01 -22.10
N ALA A 223 -4.43 -2.20 -21.03
CA ALA A 223 -4.53 -0.76 -21.09
C ALA A 223 -3.19 -0.08 -20.77
N ASN A 224 -3.00 1.14 -21.27
CA ASN A 224 -1.84 1.94 -20.94
C ASN A 224 -1.80 2.29 -19.43
N ALA A 225 -0.60 2.29 -18.88
CA ALA A 225 -0.33 2.69 -17.51
C ALA A 225 0.94 3.56 -17.46
N PRO A 226 1.09 4.44 -16.43
CA PRO A 226 2.33 5.18 -16.21
C PRO A 226 3.53 4.24 -16.08
N VAL A 227 4.71 4.68 -16.53
CA VAL A 227 5.94 3.86 -16.53
C VAL A 227 6.30 3.33 -15.13
N ASP A 228 6.01 4.10 -14.07
CA ASP A 228 6.24 3.72 -12.67
C ASP A 228 5.03 3.06 -12.00
N ALA A 229 4.00 2.67 -12.77
CA ALA A 229 2.86 1.94 -12.25
C ALA A 229 3.28 0.60 -11.64
N THR A 230 2.56 0.17 -10.61
CA THR A 230 2.79 -1.13 -9.98
C THR A 230 1.94 -2.23 -10.58
N ALA A 231 0.79 -1.86 -11.13
CA ALA A 231 -0.16 -2.80 -11.70
C ALA A 231 -0.07 -2.78 -13.22
N VAL A 232 -0.06 -3.95 -13.84
CA VAL A 232 -0.46 -4.11 -15.24
C VAL A 232 -1.96 -3.84 -15.28
N ARG A 233 -2.38 -2.93 -16.13
CA ARG A 233 -3.78 -2.46 -16.19
C ARG A 233 -4.50 -3.08 -17.37
N TYR A 234 -5.75 -3.43 -17.18
CA TYR A 234 -6.63 -4.01 -18.19
C TYR A 234 -7.95 -3.25 -18.22
N GLU A 235 -8.53 -3.13 -19.40
CA GLU A 235 -9.86 -2.60 -19.64
C GLU A 235 -10.84 -3.73 -19.93
N VAL A 236 -11.99 -3.71 -19.26
CA VAL A 236 -13.17 -4.48 -19.63
C VAL A 236 -14.05 -3.55 -20.46
N PRO A 237 -14.17 -3.76 -21.78
CA PRO A 237 -14.84 -2.81 -22.69
C PRO A 237 -16.25 -2.46 -22.22
N GLY A 238 -16.54 -1.16 -22.14
CA GLY A 238 -17.84 -0.64 -21.70
C GLY A 238 -18.15 -0.77 -20.21
N LYS A 239 -17.29 -1.41 -19.40
CA LYS A 239 -17.53 -1.62 -17.97
C LYS A 239 -16.52 -0.92 -17.06
N GLY A 240 -15.23 -0.84 -17.45
CA GLY A 240 -14.22 -0.17 -16.62
C GLY A 240 -12.87 -0.84 -16.64
N PHE A 241 -12.14 -0.76 -15.52
CA PHE A 241 -10.75 -1.19 -15.45
C PHE A 241 -10.47 -2.07 -14.23
N PHE A 242 -9.56 -3.02 -14.41
CA PHE A 242 -8.89 -3.70 -13.32
C PHE A 242 -7.38 -3.68 -13.52
N GLY A 243 -6.64 -4.09 -12.49
CA GLY A 243 -5.19 -4.20 -12.59
C GLY A 243 -4.65 -5.38 -11.82
N VAL A 244 -3.45 -5.85 -12.17
CA VAL A 244 -2.76 -6.90 -11.45
C VAL A 244 -1.38 -6.42 -11.03
N ILE A 245 -1.10 -6.46 -9.73
CA ILE A 245 0.22 -6.18 -9.15
C ILE A 245 0.95 -7.52 -9.05
N ALA A 246 1.65 -7.86 -10.12
CA ALA A 246 2.27 -9.16 -10.34
C ALA A 246 3.74 -9.17 -9.86
N ASN A 247 3.96 -9.08 -8.55
CA ASN A 247 5.33 -9.00 -8.00
C ASN A 247 6.16 -10.26 -8.26
N GLU A 248 5.53 -11.43 -8.26
CA GLU A 248 6.18 -12.74 -8.43
C GLU A 248 6.26 -13.13 -9.91
N SER A 249 5.16 -12.92 -10.67
CA SER A 249 5.06 -13.33 -12.08
C SER A 249 5.74 -12.36 -13.04
N VAL A 250 5.51 -11.04 -12.86
CA VAL A 250 6.04 -9.96 -13.72
C VAL A 250 6.55 -8.82 -12.84
N PRO A 251 7.76 -8.95 -12.27
CA PRO A 251 8.31 -7.94 -11.37
C PRO A 251 8.52 -6.59 -12.06
N PHE A 252 8.10 -5.50 -11.38
CA PHE A 252 8.24 -4.11 -11.85
C PHE A 252 9.41 -3.37 -11.19
N CYS A 253 10.47 -4.07 -10.80
CA CYS A 253 11.62 -3.50 -10.05
C CYS A 253 12.38 -2.46 -10.86
N ARG A 254 12.49 -2.63 -12.18
CA ARG A 254 13.24 -1.73 -13.10
C ARG A 254 12.74 -0.29 -13.12
N THR A 255 11.44 -0.06 -12.90
CA THR A 255 10.83 1.27 -12.94
C THR A 255 10.38 1.77 -11.58
N CYS A 256 10.80 1.08 -10.50
CA CYS A 256 10.31 1.34 -9.15
C CYS A 256 10.80 2.69 -8.60
N SER A 257 9.89 3.65 -8.42
CA SER A 257 10.13 5.00 -7.88
C SER A 257 9.76 5.14 -6.39
N ARG A 258 9.51 4.04 -5.67
CA ARG A 258 8.99 4.06 -4.30
C ARG A 258 10.09 4.12 -3.26
N LEU A 259 9.88 4.99 -2.26
CA LEU A 259 10.57 5.07 -0.98
C LEU A 259 9.56 4.77 0.13
N ARG A 260 10.00 4.22 1.25
CA ARG A 260 9.14 3.97 2.41
C ARG A 260 9.76 4.56 3.66
N LEU A 261 8.90 5.14 4.52
CA LEU A 261 9.23 5.59 5.86
C LEU A 261 8.36 4.83 6.86
N SER A 262 8.98 4.09 7.76
CA SER A 262 8.25 3.39 8.84
C SER A 262 7.78 4.37 9.92
N SER A 263 6.84 3.93 10.76
CA SER A 263 6.37 4.70 11.92
C SER A 263 7.46 4.98 12.94
N THR A 264 8.55 4.21 12.92
CA THR A 264 9.70 4.30 13.83
C THR A 264 10.93 4.97 13.19
N GLY A 265 10.77 5.70 12.08
CA GLY A 265 11.84 6.52 11.50
C GLY A 265 12.85 5.78 10.63
N TRP A 266 12.51 4.60 10.09
CA TRP A 266 13.38 3.87 9.17
C TRP A 266 12.98 4.10 7.71
N LEU A 267 13.95 4.48 6.88
CA LEU A 267 13.83 4.51 5.43
C LEU A 267 14.15 3.13 4.83
N HIS A 268 13.29 2.69 3.89
CA HIS A 268 13.48 1.50 3.10
C HIS A 268 13.41 1.85 1.61
N GLY A 269 14.50 1.60 0.89
CA GLY A 269 14.55 1.81 -0.55
C GLY A 269 13.83 0.72 -1.33
N CYS A 270 13.78 -0.50 -0.79
CA CYS A 270 13.13 -1.67 -1.39
C CYS A 270 12.29 -2.43 -0.37
N LEU A 271 11.16 -2.99 -0.83
CA LEU A 271 10.28 -3.83 -0.01
C LEU A 271 10.93 -5.18 0.34
N SER A 272 11.70 -5.74 -0.58
CA SER A 272 12.35 -7.05 -0.44
C SER A 272 13.79 -6.98 0.10
N SER A 273 14.31 -5.80 0.39
CA SER A 273 15.61 -5.64 1.03
C SER A 273 15.48 -5.63 2.54
N SER A 274 16.40 -6.27 3.24
CA SER A 274 16.53 -6.15 4.69
C SER A 274 17.22 -4.85 5.12
N ASN A 275 17.86 -4.16 4.17
CA ASN A 275 18.56 -2.90 4.44
C ASN A 275 17.55 -1.79 4.77
N ARG A 276 17.90 -1.02 5.78
CA ARG A 276 17.12 0.13 6.24
C ARG A 276 18.05 1.19 6.80
N HIS A 277 17.63 2.45 6.73
CA HIS A 277 18.42 3.59 7.15
C HIS A 277 17.63 4.41 8.15
N TYR A 278 18.17 4.56 9.35
CA TYR A 278 17.49 5.35 10.38
C TYR A 278 17.64 6.84 10.10
N VAL A 279 16.52 7.56 10.20
CA VAL A 279 16.47 9.00 9.97
C VAL A 279 15.84 9.77 11.14
N GLY A 280 15.37 9.08 12.17
CA GLY A 280 14.68 9.72 13.30
C GLY A 280 15.45 10.90 13.88
N ASP A 281 16.75 10.69 14.16
CA ASP A 281 17.62 11.75 14.73
C ASP A 281 17.77 12.98 13.81
N LEU A 282 17.65 12.80 12.49
CA LEU A 282 17.73 13.91 11.53
C LEU A 282 16.46 14.76 11.53
N LEU A 283 15.31 14.17 11.92
CA LEU A 283 14.05 14.90 11.91
C LEU A 283 13.94 15.94 13.03
N ASP A 284 14.77 15.83 14.06
CA ASP A 284 14.85 16.81 15.15
C ASP A 284 15.95 17.87 14.91
N GLN A 285 16.75 17.70 13.85
CA GLN A 285 17.81 18.65 13.51
C GLN A 285 17.28 19.80 12.63
N PRO A 286 17.93 20.98 12.68
CA PRO A 286 17.66 22.05 11.75
C PRO A 286 17.86 21.60 10.31
N ARG A 287 17.00 22.10 9.41
CA ARG A 287 16.94 21.72 7.99
C ARG A 287 18.30 21.70 7.30
N HIS A 288 19.12 22.74 7.50
CA HIS A 288 20.44 22.87 6.86
C HIS A 288 21.44 21.80 7.27
N GLN A 289 21.26 21.17 8.43
CA GLN A 289 22.07 20.04 8.91
C GLN A 289 21.49 18.72 8.46
N ALA A 290 20.18 18.57 8.53
CA ALA A 290 19.48 17.31 8.19
C ALA A 290 19.57 16.96 6.70
N LEU A 291 19.42 17.94 5.79
CA LEU A 291 19.32 17.68 4.35
C LEU A 291 20.55 17.00 3.73
N PRO A 292 21.80 17.43 3.99
CA PRO A 292 22.97 16.75 3.42
C PRO A 292 23.11 15.30 3.90
N ALA A 293 22.86 15.04 5.19
CA ALA A 293 22.89 13.70 5.76
C ALA A 293 21.79 12.82 5.16
N LEU A 294 20.58 13.37 5.02
CA LEU A 294 19.44 12.67 4.41
C LEU A 294 19.71 12.31 2.95
N GLN A 295 20.32 13.19 2.16
CA GLN A 295 20.72 12.91 0.78
C GLN A 295 21.68 11.71 0.70
N GLY A 296 22.66 11.62 1.62
CA GLY A 296 23.55 10.45 1.72
C GLY A 296 22.81 9.14 2.00
N LEU A 297 21.83 9.17 2.92
CA LEU A 297 21.00 8.00 3.22
C LEU A 297 20.06 7.63 2.06
N LEU A 298 19.54 8.60 1.35
CA LEU A 298 18.71 8.38 0.15
C LEU A 298 19.50 7.71 -0.98
N MET A 299 20.75 8.06 -1.19
CA MET A 299 21.62 7.38 -2.16
C MET A 299 21.83 5.91 -1.77
N LYS A 300 22.08 5.61 -0.50
CA LYS A 300 22.19 4.25 0.01
C LYS A 300 20.87 3.48 -0.19
N ALA A 301 19.74 4.07 0.21
CA ALA A 301 18.41 3.48 0.04
C ALA A 301 18.05 3.23 -1.44
N LEU A 302 18.52 4.06 -2.35
CA LEU A 302 18.34 3.86 -3.78
C LEU A 302 19.17 2.68 -4.29
N GLY A 303 20.40 2.52 -3.77
CA GLY A 303 21.28 1.36 -4.04
C GLY A 303 20.72 0.02 -3.52
N ASP A 304 19.83 0.04 -2.52
CA ASP A 304 19.18 -1.17 -1.99
C ASP A 304 18.09 -1.74 -2.91
N LYS A 305 17.72 -1.02 -3.98
CA LYS A 305 16.65 -1.45 -4.87
C LYS A 305 17.05 -2.69 -5.68
N GLN A 306 16.18 -3.69 -5.70
CA GLN A 306 16.34 -4.84 -6.59
C GLN A 306 16.34 -4.37 -8.05
N GLU A 307 17.17 -5.01 -8.87
CA GLU A 307 17.30 -4.64 -10.27
C GLU A 307 16.28 -5.35 -11.16
N VAL A 308 16.04 -6.62 -10.94
CA VAL A 308 15.27 -7.47 -11.86
C VAL A 308 14.03 -8.06 -11.22
N ALA A 309 14.15 -8.63 -10.01
CA ALA A 309 13.10 -9.45 -9.44
C ALA A 309 12.85 -9.14 -7.94
N PHE A 310 11.66 -9.46 -7.49
CA PHE A 310 11.32 -9.49 -6.08
C PHE A 310 11.96 -10.74 -5.43
N SER A 311 12.78 -10.55 -4.40
CA SER A 311 13.52 -11.65 -3.75
C SER A 311 12.87 -12.17 -2.47
N GLY A 312 11.70 -11.65 -2.11
CA GLY A 312 11.07 -11.92 -0.82
C GLY A 312 11.75 -11.16 0.34
N GLY A 313 11.26 -11.34 1.54
CA GLY A 313 11.84 -10.70 2.73
C GLY A 313 11.23 -11.21 4.03
N ALA A 314 12.05 -11.34 5.08
CA ALA A 314 11.58 -11.73 6.41
C ALA A 314 10.73 -10.65 7.10
N THR A 315 10.76 -9.43 6.60
CA THR A 315 10.05 -8.28 7.19
C THR A 315 8.56 -8.37 6.91
N ILE A 316 7.75 -8.09 7.92
CA ILE A 316 6.29 -8.00 7.78
C ILE A 316 5.94 -6.68 7.07
N MET A 317 5.15 -6.76 6.01
CA MET A 317 4.80 -5.62 5.15
C MET A 317 4.18 -4.44 5.91
N LYS A 318 3.34 -4.71 6.90
CA LYS A 318 2.67 -3.68 7.73
C LYS A 318 3.64 -2.78 8.51
N ILE A 319 4.82 -3.25 8.84
CA ILE A 319 5.82 -2.47 9.61
C ILE A 319 6.45 -1.40 8.71
N ILE A 320 6.62 -1.69 7.44
CA ILE A 320 7.34 -0.83 6.48
C ILE A 320 6.41 -0.10 5.50
N GLY A 321 5.11 -0.11 5.74
CA GLY A 321 4.12 0.55 4.90
C GLY A 321 3.82 -0.24 3.63
N GLY A 322 3.14 -1.33 3.78
CA GLY A 322 2.69 -2.23 2.70
C GLY A 322 1.47 -1.73 1.98
#